data_7b29e845ca1ed62913efd6053b002888
#
_entry.id   7b29e845ca1ed62913efd6053b002888
#
_cell.length_a   1.000
_cell.length_b   1.000
_cell.length_c   1.000
_cell.angle_alpha   90.00
_cell.angle_beta   90.00
_cell.angle_gamma   90.00
#
_symmetry.space_group_name_H-M   'P 1'
#
loop_
_entity.id
_entity.type
_entity.pdbx_description
1 polymer ?
#
loop_
_entity_poly.entity_id
_entity_poly.type
_entity_poly.pdbx_seq_one_letter_code
_entity_poly.pdbx_strand_id
1 'polypeptide(L)'
;MVAASVSLESLCVNSIRMLAVDAVNKSNSGHPGLPMGCAPMGYALWQNILNHNPNNPKWFNRDRFVLSAGHGCMLLYSLLHLTGYKSVSIEDIKEFRQWGSKTPGHPETFETEGVEVTAGPLGAGISNAVGLAIAETHLAAKFNKPDCNIVDHYTYVIMGDGCNQEGIASEACSLAGHLKLGKLIALYDDNQITIDGRTDVSFTEDVLKRYEAYGWHVQHVEDGNHDVKGITEAIEKAKLITDKPSIIKISTTIGYGSPNKSDTAGIHGAAVGEEEAALTREFLNWEYPPFEIPDEVYSHFRKSINKGENFCLLYTSPSPRD
;
A
#
# COMPACT_ATOMS: atom_id res chain seq x y z
N MET A 1 -27.23 -25.42 -5.30
CA MET A 1 -25.77 -25.40 -5.08
C MET A 1 -25.55 -24.49 -3.89
N VAL A 2 -24.92 -24.98 -2.83
CA VAL A 2 -24.52 -24.13 -1.70
C VAL A 2 -23.41 -23.23 -2.25
N ALA A 3 -23.61 -21.91 -2.27
CA ALA A 3 -22.56 -20.96 -2.61
C ALA A 3 -21.37 -21.24 -1.69
N ALA A 4 -20.19 -21.43 -2.27
CA ALA A 4 -18.97 -21.56 -1.47
C ALA A 4 -18.82 -20.32 -0.63
N SER A 5 -18.70 -20.47 0.70
CA SER A 5 -18.50 -19.32 1.60
C SER A 5 -17.24 -18.57 1.19
N VAL A 6 -17.36 -17.26 1.01
CA VAL A 6 -16.21 -16.40 0.75
C VAL A 6 -15.23 -16.52 1.93
N SER A 7 -13.95 -16.74 1.66
CA SER A 7 -12.94 -16.84 2.72
C SER A 7 -12.80 -15.50 3.45
N LEU A 8 -12.40 -15.51 4.73
CA LEU A 8 -12.16 -14.28 5.47
C LEU A 8 -11.08 -13.40 4.79
N GLU A 9 -10.06 -14.00 4.20
CA GLU A 9 -9.03 -13.30 3.42
C GLU A 9 -9.65 -12.58 2.23
N SER A 10 -10.46 -13.30 1.43
CA SER A 10 -11.16 -12.69 0.27
C SER A 10 -12.12 -11.59 0.72
N LEU A 11 -12.81 -11.77 1.85
CA LEU A 11 -13.70 -10.77 2.42
C LEU A 11 -12.93 -9.50 2.83
N CYS A 12 -11.77 -9.65 3.46
CA CYS A 12 -10.88 -8.54 3.83
C CYS A 12 -10.35 -7.79 2.60
N VAL A 13 -9.89 -8.51 1.58
CA VAL A 13 -9.42 -7.93 0.33
C VAL A 13 -10.54 -7.19 -0.39
N ASN A 14 -11.73 -7.78 -0.46
CA ASN A 14 -12.89 -7.16 -1.10
C ASN A 14 -13.40 -5.95 -0.32
N SER A 15 -13.22 -5.90 1.01
CA SER A 15 -13.52 -4.69 1.81
C SER A 15 -12.71 -3.48 1.35
N ILE A 16 -11.41 -3.68 1.04
CA ILE A 16 -10.55 -2.62 0.50
C ILE A 16 -11.07 -2.15 -0.87
N ARG A 17 -11.41 -3.10 -1.75
CA ARG A 17 -11.94 -2.82 -3.08
C ARG A 17 -13.23 -2.01 -3.02
N MET A 18 -14.18 -2.48 -2.20
CA MET A 18 -15.50 -1.87 -2.13
C MET A 18 -15.51 -0.51 -1.45
N LEU A 19 -14.69 -0.29 -0.42
CA LEU A 19 -14.52 1.05 0.16
C LEU A 19 -14.00 2.04 -0.88
N ALA A 20 -13.08 1.63 -1.75
CA ALA A 20 -12.57 2.49 -2.82
C ALA A 20 -13.65 2.80 -3.88
N VAL A 21 -14.39 1.77 -4.31
CA VAL A 21 -15.50 1.95 -5.27
C VAL A 21 -16.56 2.89 -4.70
N ASP A 22 -17.00 2.65 -3.47
CA ASP A 22 -18.07 3.43 -2.83
C ASP A 22 -17.68 4.89 -2.61
N ALA A 23 -16.45 5.14 -2.13
CA ALA A 23 -15.96 6.50 -1.89
C ALA A 23 -15.81 7.29 -3.19
N VAL A 24 -15.24 6.67 -4.23
CA VAL A 24 -15.06 7.32 -5.53
C VAL A 24 -16.39 7.56 -6.23
N ASN A 25 -17.34 6.61 -6.15
CA ASN A 25 -18.69 6.81 -6.70
C ASN A 25 -19.42 7.94 -5.98
N LYS A 26 -19.42 7.95 -4.64
CA LYS A 26 -20.07 9.00 -3.86
C LYS A 26 -19.53 10.39 -4.17
N SER A 27 -18.21 10.53 -4.26
CA SER A 27 -17.57 11.81 -4.59
C SER A 27 -17.65 12.17 -6.08
N ASN A 28 -18.03 11.21 -6.93
CA ASN A 28 -17.95 11.29 -8.39
C ASN A 28 -16.58 11.78 -8.89
N SER A 29 -15.51 11.45 -8.15
CA SER A 29 -14.15 11.89 -8.42
C SER A 29 -13.15 10.98 -7.72
N GLY A 30 -12.12 10.57 -8.41
CA GLY A 30 -11.03 9.76 -7.82
C GLY A 30 -10.56 8.63 -8.71
N HIS A 31 -9.70 7.79 -8.15
CA HIS A 31 -9.00 6.74 -8.88
C HIS A 31 -9.28 5.38 -8.21
N PRO A 32 -10.33 4.64 -8.63
CA PRO A 32 -10.68 3.37 -8.02
C PRO A 32 -9.83 2.20 -8.53
N GLY A 33 -9.27 2.33 -9.73
CA GLY A 33 -8.64 1.21 -10.43
C GLY A 33 -7.45 0.61 -9.70
N LEU A 34 -6.50 1.44 -9.25
CA LEU A 34 -5.33 0.98 -8.48
C LEU A 34 -5.74 0.35 -7.13
N PRO A 35 -6.57 0.97 -6.28
CA PRO A 35 -7.03 0.33 -5.06
C PRO A 35 -7.68 -1.04 -5.26
N MET A 36 -8.44 -1.22 -6.34
CA MET A 36 -9.06 -2.50 -6.66
C MET A 36 -8.05 -3.57 -7.07
N GLY A 37 -7.06 -3.22 -7.90
CA GLY A 37 -5.99 -4.13 -8.32
C GLY A 37 -5.02 -4.45 -7.18
N CYS A 38 -4.59 -3.43 -6.43
CA CYS A 38 -3.60 -3.56 -5.35
C CYS A 38 -4.19 -4.01 -4.01
N ALA A 39 -5.49 -4.30 -3.90
CA ALA A 39 -6.09 -4.71 -2.63
C ALA A 39 -5.40 -5.93 -1.99
N PRO A 40 -5.07 -7.01 -2.74
CA PRO A 40 -4.31 -8.15 -2.19
C PRO A 40 -2.91 -7.75 -1.70
N MET A 41 -2.22 -6.87 -2.44
CA MET A 41 -0.91 -6.33 -2.09
C MET A 41 -0.97 -5.51 -0.79
N GLY A 42 -1.96 -4.61 -0.70
CA GLY A 42 -2.22 -3.84 0.52
C GLY A 42 -2.53 -4.72 1.72
N TYR A 43 -3.39 -5.72 1.54
CA TYR A 43 -3.73 -6.68 2.59
C TYR A 43 -2.50 -7.50 3.03
N ALA A 44 -1.76 -8.10 2.09
CA ALA A 44 -0.56 -8.89 2.38
C ALA A 44 0.45 -8.08 3.20
N LEU A 45 0.71 -6.84 2.81
CA LEU A 45 1.65 -5.96 3.50
C LEU A 45 1.12 -5.57 4.89
N TRP A 46 -0.08 -4.99 4.99
CA TRP A 46 -0.57 -4.38 6.23
C TRP A 46 -1.00 -5.39 7.27
N GLN A 47 -1.56 -6.52 6.85
CA GLN A 47 -2.04 -7.55 7.77
C GLN A 47 -0.92 -8.50 8.22
N ASN A 48 -0.06 -8.92 7.28
CA ASN A 48 0.89 -10.00 7.57
C ASN A 48 2.29 -9.48 7.95
N ILE A 49 2.73 -8.34 7.38
CA ILE A 49 4.13 -7.89 7.44
C ILE A 49 4.31 -6.68 8.34
N LEU A 50 3.63 -5.58 8.02
CA LEU A 50 3.90 -4.24 8.55
C LEU A 50 3.86 -4.19 10.09
N ASN A 51 4.89 -3.60 10.69
CA ASN A 51 4.93 -3.31 12.11
C ASN A 51 4.50 -1.87 12.34
N HIS A 52 3.25 -1.71 12.75
CA HIS A 52 2.65 -0.41 13.01
C HIS A 52 1.76 -0.47 14.26
N ASN A 53 1.42 0.67 14.84
CA ASN A 53 0.51 0.74 15.97
C ASN A 53 -0.55 1.81 15.72
N PRO A 54 -1.80 1.46 15.38
CA PRO A 54 -2.88 2.41 15.18
C PRO A 54 -3.19 3.29 16.40
N ASN A 55 -2.92 2.80 17.62
CA ASN A 55 -3.08 3.58 18.86
C ASN A 55 -1.89 4.51 19.14
N ASN A 56 -0.73 4.28 18.51
CA ASN A 56 0.45 5.13 18.61
C ASN A 56 1.06 5.33 17.20
N PRO A 57 0.38 6.06 16.31
CA PRO A 57 0.79 6.25 14.92
C PRO A 57 2.11 6.98 14.76
N LYS A 58 2.62 7.63 15.85
CA LYS A 58 3.91 8.32 15.88
C LYS A 58 5.03 7.51 16.54
N TRP A 59 4.79 6.24 16.85
CA TRP A 59 5.84 5.37 17.37
C TRP A 59 7.07 5.41 16.45
N PHE A 60 8.22 5.77 17.04
CA PHE A 60 9.41 6.14 16.24
C PHE A 60 9.98 4.97 15.43
N ASN A 61 9.91 3.73 15.93
CA ASN A 61 10.44 2.52 15.27
C ASN A 61 9.37 1.72 14.50
N ARG A 62 8.22 2.36 14.14
CA ARG A 62 7.25 1.76 13.24
C ARG A 62 7.82 1.64 11.84
N ASP A 63 7.41 0.63 11.09
CA ASP A 63 7.68 0.58 9.66
C ASP A 63 7.05 1.78 8.95
N ARG A 64 7.65 2.22 7.86
CA ARG A 64 7.16 3.31 7.02
C ARG A 64 6.45 2.75 5.81
N PHE A 65 5.23 3.16 5.59
CA PHE A 65 4.49 2.84 4.37
C PHE A 65 4.31 4.09 3.51
N VAL A 66 4.73 4.01 2.24
CA VAL A 66 4.58 5.08 1.26
C VAL A 66 3.75 4.59 0.08
N LEU A 67 2.68 5.30 -0.22
CA LEU A 67 1.94 5.11 -1.47
C LEU A 67 2.46 6.10 -2.50
N SER A 68 3.43 5.67 -3.32
CA SER A 68 4.04 6.51 -4.36
C SER A 68 3.06 6.82 -5.49
N ALA A 69 2.19 5.88 -5.83
CA ALA A 69 1.05 6.09 -6.71
C ALA A 69 -0.10 6.79 -5.93
N GLY A 70 0.15 8.03 -5.49
CA GLY A 70 -0.70 8.77 -4.56
C GLY A 70 -2.14 8.99 -5.02
N HIS A 71 -2.40 8.94 -6.33
CA HIS A 71 -3.76 8.98 -6.88
C HIS A 71 -4.63 7.82 -6.38
N GLY A 72 -4.04 6.65 -6.10
CA GLY A 72 -4.73 5.49 -5.50
C GLY A 72 -4.95 5.59 -3.98
N CYS A 73 -5.04 6.80 -3.43
CA CYS A 73 -5.09 7.07 -1.98
C CYS A 73 -6.18 6.32 -1.22
N MET A 74 -7.28 5.92 -1.89
CA MET A 74 -8.31 5.11 -1.25
C MET A 74 -7.80 3.74 -0.79
N LEU A 75 -6.74 3.19 -1.40
CA LEU A 75 -6.05 2.01 -0.84
C LEU A 75 -5.54 2.29 0.57
N LEU A 76 -4.81 3.39 0.74
CA LEU A 76 -4.24 3.78 2.05
C LEU A 76 -5.32 4.13 3.06
N TYR A 77 -6.33 4.93 2.67
CA TYR A 77 -7.41 5.31 3.58
C TYR A 77 -8.24 4.11 4.03
N SER A 78 -8.52 3.16 3.14
CA SER A 78 -9.18 1.91 3.50
C SER A 78 -8.36 1.10 4.50
N LEU A 79 -7.04 0.99 4.30
CA LEU A 79 -6.14 0.28 5.21
C LEU A 79 -6.03 0.96 6.57
N LEU A 80 -5.91 2.29 6.63
CA LEU A 80 -5.93 3.06 7.87
C LEU A 80 -7.23 2.84 8.65
N HIS A 81 -8.37 2.92 7.97
CA HIS A 81 -9.68 2.69 8.56
C HIS A 81 -9.83 1.28 9.13
N LEU A 82 -9.56 0.27 8.31
CA LEU A 82 -9.75 -1.14 8.69
C LEU A 82 -8.85 -1.56 9.82
N THR A 83 -7.59 -1.11 9.84
CA THR A 83 -6.63 -1.42 10.91
C THR A 83 -6.85 -0.64 12.20
N GLY A 84 -7.71 0.39 12.17
CA GLY A 84 -8.19 1.08 13.39
C GLY A 84 -7.47 2.38 13.73
N TYR A 85 -6.84 3.05 12.75
CA TYR A 85 -6.38 4.44 12.95
C TYR A 85 -7.57 5.37 13.19
N LYS A 86 -7.51 6.15 14.26
CA LYS A 86 -8.60 7.08 14.64
C LYS A 86 -8.74 8.27 13.69
N SER A 87 -7.73 8.52 12.87
CA SER A 87 -7.70 9.60 11.89
C SER A 87 -8.64 9.38 10.71
N VAL A 88 -9.01 8.12 10.41
CA VAL A 88 -9.87 7.77 9.27
C VAL A 88 -11.04 6.90 9.74
N SER A 89 -12.16 7.53 10.05
CA SER A 89 -13.45 6.88 10.31
C SER A 89 -14.16 6.53 9.00
N ILE A 90 -15.24 5.77 9.10
CA ILE A 90 -16.08 5.50 7.94
C ILE A 90 -16.75 6.79 7.41
N GLU A 91 -17.06 7.73 8.30
CA GLU A 91 -17.59 9.03 7.91
C GLU A 91 -16.54 9.87 7.16
N ASP A 92 -15.28 9.82 7.57
CA ASP A 92 -14.18 10.46 6.82
C ASP A 92 -14.03 9.84 5.41
N ILE A 93 -14.20 8.53 5.26
CA ILE A 93 -14.22 7.86 3.94
C ILE A 93 -15.41 8.32 3.09
N LYS A 94 -16.60 8.48 3.68
CA LYS A 94 -17.77 9.01 2.99
C LYS A 94 -17.59 10.45 2.51
N GLU A 95 -16.70 11.21 3.15
CA GLU A 95 -16.35 12.58 2.77
C GLU A 95 -15.08 12.66 1.89
N PHE A 96 -14.73 11.57 1.21
CA PHE A 96 -13.58 11.52 0.31
C PHE A 96 -13.60 12.66 -0.72
N ARG A 97 -12.49 13.39 -0.83
CA ARG A 97 -12.31 14.56 -1.73
C ARG A 97 -13.25 15.74 -1.45
N GLN A 98 -13.95 15.76 -0.33
CA GLN A 98 -14.73 16.95 0.04
C GLN A 98 -13.82 18.00 0.68
N TRP A 99 -14.23 19.28 0.58
CA TRP A 99 -13.46 20.37 1.17
C TRP A 99 -13.33 20.21 2.69
N GLY A 100 -12.07 20.26 3.19
CA GLY A 100 -11.76 20.11 4.61
C GLY A 100 -11.86 18.68 5.13
N SER A 101 -12.01 17.69 4.26
CA SER A 101 -12.03 16.27 4.64
C SER A 101 -10.63 15.77 5.01
N LYS A 102 -10.58 14.78 5.91
CA LYS A 102 -9.34 14.07 6.27
C LYS A 102 -8.89 13.04 5.23
N THR A 103 -9.67 12.88 4.16
CA THR A 103 -9.38 11.97 3.05
C THR A 103 -9.27 12.73 1.73
N PRO A 104 -8.26 13.61 1.58
CA PRO A 104 -8.05 14.37 0.36
C PRO A 104 -7.74 13.45 -0.84
N GLY A 105 -7.73 14.02 -2.05
CA GLY A 105 -7.55 13.27 -3.29
C GLY A 105 -6.18 12.65 -3.50
N HIS A 106 -5.21 13.00 -2.68
CA HIS A 106 -3.88 12.40 -2.57
C HIS A 106 -3.49 12.38 -1.08
N PRO A 107 -2.60 11.45 -0.64
CA PRO A 107 -2.17 11.41 0.76
C PRO A 107 -1.45 12.70 1.19
N GLU A 108 -1.86 13.25 2.33
CA GLU A 108 -1.30 14.48 2.91
C GLU A 108 -0.90 14.23 4.37
N THR A 109 0.38 14.39 4.71
CA THR A 109 0.91 14.05 6.05
C THR A 109 0.35 14.92 7.17
N PHE A 110 -0.05 16.16 6.87
CA PHE A 110 -0.59 17.09 7.83
C PHE A 110 -2.12 17.04 7.97
N GLU A 111 -2.82 16.40 7.02
CA GLU A 111 -4.27 16.22 7.07
C GLU A 111 -4.66 14.87 7.69
N THR A 112 -3.90 13.81 7.39
CA THR A 112 -4.28 12.44 7.77
C THR A 112 -3.18 11.80 8.60
N GLU A 113 -3.38 11.64 9.90
CA GLU A 113 -2.45 10.92 10.75
C GLU A 113 -2.34 9.44 10.32
N GLY A 114 -1.12 8.93 10.19
CA GLY A 114 -0.82 7.61 9.62
C GLY A 114 -0.32 7.66 8.18
N VAL A 115 -0.44 8.82 7.52
CA VAL A 115 0.22 9.10 6.24
C VAL A 115 1.66 9.54 6.50
N GLU A 116 2.63 8.81 5.96
CA GLU A 116 4.07 9.09 6.19
C GLU A 116 4.61 10.15 5.23
N VAL A 117 4.08 10.23 4.02
CA VAL A 117 4.58 11.10 2.95
C VAL A 117 3.40 11.71 2.20
N THR A 118 3.43 13.01 1.99
CA THR A 118 2.57 13.68 1.03
C THR A 118 2.99 13.24 -0.38
N ALA A 119 2.09 12.60 -1.10
CA ALA A 119 2.35 12.05 -2.43
C ALA A 119 1.21 12.38 -3.40
N GLY A 120 1.56 12.97 -4.52
CA GLY A 120 0.67 13.29 -5.64
C GLY A 120 1.43 13.22 -6.94
N PRO A 121 2.49 14.02 -7.13
CA PRO A 121 3.38 13.87 -8.28
C PRO A 121 4.00 12.49 -8.31
N LEU A 122 3.88 11.80 -9.45
CA LEU A 122 4.46 10.47 -9.64
C LEU A 122 5.98 10.50 -9.47
N GLY A 123 6.57 9.42 -8.95
CA GLY A 123 8.00 9.34 -8.65
C GLY A 123 8.42 10.02 -7.34
N ALA A 124 7.68 11.03 -6.83
CA ALA A 124 8.01 11.69 -5.58
C ALA A 124 7.94 10.75 -4.38
N GLY A 125 6.94 9.86 -4.33
CA GLY A 125 6.76 8.93 -3.21
C GLY A 125 7.91 7.96 -3.05
N ILE A 126 8.34 7.27 -4.13
CA ILE A 126 9.50 6.37 -4.06
C ILE A 126 10.78 7.13 -3.69
N SER A 127 10.95 8.36 -4.17
CA SER A 127 12.11 9.19 -3.82
C SER A 127 12.12 9.56 -2.33
N ASN A 128 10.95 9.87 -1.75
CA ASN A 128 10.80 10.06 -0.31
C ASN A 128 11.07 8.77 0.47
N ALA A 129 10.62 7.61 -0.03
CA ALA A 129 10.90 6.32 0.59
C ALA A 129 12.41 6.02 0.64
N VAL A 130 13.15 6.38 -0.41
CA VAL A 130 14.63 6.32 -0.39
C VAL A 130 15.18 7.22 0.71
N GLY A 131 14.67 8.45 0.86
CA GLY A 131 15.06 9.37 1.93
C GLY A 131 14.78 8.81 3.33
N LEU A 132 13.62 8.17 3.54
CA LEU A 132 13.27 7.51 4.80
C LEU A 132 14.21 6.33 5.11
N ALA A 133 14.58 5.53 4.12
CA ALA A 133 15.52 4.42 4.28
C ALA A 133 16.96 4.92 4.57
N ILE A 134 17.39 6.04 3.98
CA ILE A 134 18.66 6.71 4.33
C ILE A 134 18.62 7.16 5.79
N ALA A 135 17.51 7.76 6.22
CA ALA A 135 17.35 8.23 7.60
C ALA A 135 17.39 7.07 8.59
N GLU A 136 16.71 5.95 8.30
CA GLU A 136 16.76 4.74 9.13
C GLU A 136 18.20 4.25 9.27
N THR A 137 18.90 4.04 8.16
CA THR A 137 20.27 3.53 8.15
C THR A 137 21.23 4.45 8.92
N HIS A 138 21.09 5.77 8.74
CA HIS A 138 21.90 6.76 9.48
C HIS A 138 21.62 6.72 10.99
N LEU A 139 20.34 6.69 11.39
CA LEU A 139 19.95 6.66 12.79
C LEU A 139 20.33 5.35 13.46
N ALA A 140 20.19 4.22 12.76
CA ALA A 140 20.63 2.91 13.23
C ALA A 140 22.15 2.88 13.49
N ALA A 141 22.94 3.39 12.56
CA ALA A 141 24.39 3.49 12.73
C ALA A 141 24.80 4.39 13.90
N LYS A 142 24.01 5.42 14.20
CA LYS A 142 24.30 6.38 15.27
C LYS A 142 23.86 5.89 16.66
N PHE A 143 22.73 5.21 16.77
CA PHE A 143 22.07 4.94 18.05
C PHE A 143 22.04 3.47 18.44
N ASN A 144 22.10 2.51 17.49
CA ASN A 144 22.11 1.09 17.81
C ASN A 144 23.42 0.68 18.46
N LYS A 145 23.34 -0.31 19.32
CA LYS A 145 24.49 -0.96 19.99
C LYS A 145 24.40 -2.47 19.76
N PRO A 146 25.51 -3.22 19.96
CA PRO A 146 25.51 -4.66 19.72
C PRO A 146 24.43 -5.46 20.44
N ASP A 147 23.98 -4.98 21.58
CA ASP A 147 22.99 -5.59 22.46
C ASP A 147 21.62 -4.85 22.48
N CYS A 148 21.48 -3.77 21.71
CA CYS A 148 20.29 -2.94 21.74
C CYS A 148 20.04 -2.24 20.40
N ASN A 149 19.09 -2.73 19.62
CA ASN A 149 18.65 -2.11 18.37
C ASN A 149 17.46 -1.21 18.65
N ILE A 150 17.69 0.11 18.70
CA ILE A 150 16.64 1.10 18.92
C ILE A 150 15.94 1.49 17.62
N VAL A 151 16.69 1.54 16.51
CA VAL A 151 16.18 1.87 15.17
C VAL A 151 16.34 0.66 14.29
N ASP A 152 15.20 0.04 13.93
CA ASP A 152 15.20 -1.21 13.17
C ASP A 152 13.85 -1.37 12.44
N HIS A 153 13.53 -0.41 11.56
CA HIS A 153 12.28 -0.43 10.82
C HIS A 153 12.51 -0.48 9.31
N TYR A 154 11.58 -1.09 8.60
CA TYR A 154 11.56 -1.12 7.14
C TYR A 154 10.84 0.08 6.56
N THR A 155 11.16 0.39 5.31
CA THR A 155 10.39 1.31 4.47
C THR A 155 9.80 0.50 3.32
N TYR A 156 8.46 0.44 3.26
CA TYR A 156 7.71 -0.20 2.19
C TYR A 156 7.07 0.86 1.30
N VAL A 157 7.08 0.63 0.00
CA VAL A 157 6.46 1.56 -0.95
C VAL A 157 5.67 0.79 -2.00
N ILE A 158 4.43 1.23 -2.27
CA ILE A 158 3.66 0.78 -3.44
C ILE A 158 3.79 1.85 -4.52
N MET A 159 4.19 1.44 -5.73
CA MET A 159 4.41 2.31 -6.88
C MET A 159 3.88 1.64 -8.16
N GLY A 160 3.44 2.43 -9.11
CA GLY A 160 2.95 1.93 -10.40
C GLY A 160 3.87 2.27 -11.57
N ASP A 161 3.43 1.93 -12.78
CA ASP A 161 4.13 2.18 -14.04
C ASP A 161 4.50 3.65 -14.21
N GLY A 162 3.56 4.56 -13.93
CA GLY A 162 3.81 6.00 -14.05
C GLY A 162 4.90 6.51 -13.12
N CYS A 163 5.07 5.92 -11.92
CA CYS A 163 6.19 6.28 -11.03
C CYS A 163 7.54 5.89 -11.65
N ASN A 164 7.60 4.77 -12.35
CA ASN A 164 8.81 4.29 -13.01
C ASN A 164 9.20 5.11 -14.26
N GLN A 165 8.27 5.87 -14.83
CA GLN A 165 8.52 6.74 -15.98
C GLN A 165 9.12 8.09 -15.57
N GLU A 166 9.08 8.45 -14.29
CA GLU A 166 9.61 9.72 -13.80
C GLU A 166 11.14 9.69 -13.60
N GLY A 167 11.84 10.73 -14.06
CA GLY A 167 13.30 10.84 -13.95
C GLY A 167 13.78 10.77 -12.50
N ILE A 168 13.08 11.44 -11.58
CA ILE A 168 13.45 11.46 -10.17
C ILE A 168 13.41 10.05 -9.53
N ALA A 169 12.52 9.16 -9.98
CA ALA A 169 12.49 7.78 -9.51
C ALA A 169 13.77 7.04 -9.90
N SER A 170 14.24 7.23 -11.14
CA SER A 170 15.48 6.64 -11.63
C SER A 170 16.70 7.12 -10.84
N GLU A 171 16.81 8.41 -10.58
CA GLU A 171 17.89 9.01 -9.80
C GLU A 171 17.90 8.50 -8.37
N ALA A 172 16.75 8.52 -7.68
CA ALA A 172 16.61 8.08 -6.31
C ALA A 172 16.88 6.57 -6.15
N CYS A 173 16.33 5.74 -7.05
CA CYS A 173 16.52 4.28 -6.98
C CYS A 173 17.96 3.87 -7.32
N SER A 174 18.64 4.56 -8.23
CA SER A 174 20.08 4.37 -8.47
C SER A 174 20.88 4.68 -7.21
N LEU A 175 20.58 5.79 -6.52
CA LEU A 175 21.23 6.14 -5.24
C LEU A 175 20.95 5.09 -4.17
N ALA A 176 19.73 4.57 -4.07
CA ALA A 176 19.36 3.55 -3.08
C ALA A 176 20.17 2.26 -3.26
N GLY A 177 20.38 1.82 -4.52
CA GLY A 177 21.24 0.68 -4.82
C GLY A 177 22.71 0.93 -4.46
N HIS A 178 23.23 2.12 -4.80
CA HIS A 178 24.59 2.54 -4.42
C HIS A 178 24.82 2.52 -2.91
N LEU A 179 23.84 3.04 -2.14
CA LEU A 179 23.88 3.08 -0.68
C LEU A 179 23.52 1.74 -0.01
N LYS A 180 23.14 0.72 -0.78
CA LYS A 180 22.79 -0.61 -0.28
C LYS A 180 21.69 -0.59 0.80
N LEU A 181 20.60 0.13 0.55
CA LEU A 181 19.52 0.32 1.53
C LEU A 181 18.67 -0.95 1.69
N GLY A 182 19.15 -1.96 2.40
CA GLY A 182 18.55 -3.29 2.53
C GLY A 182 17.17 -3.32 3.20
N LYS A 183 16.77 -2.25 3.89
CA LYS A 183 15.43 -2.13 4.50
C LYS A 183 14.43 -1.35 3.66
N LEU A 184 14.75 -1.05 2.40
CA LEU A 184 13.82 -0.49 1.44
C LEU A 184 13.25 -1.60 0.55
N ILE A 185 11.93 -1.79 0.58
CA ILE A 185 11.22 -2.79 -0.21
C ILE A 185 10.12 -2.11 -1.01
N ALA A 186 10.24 -2.13 -2.34
CA ALA A 186 9.26 -1.59 -3.26
C ALA A 186 8.36 -2.70 -3.81
N LEU A 187 7.06 -2.50 -3.75
CA LEU A 187 6.03 -3.32 -4.38
C LEU A 187 5.58 -2.57 -5.64
N TYR A 188 5.92 -3.11 -6.80
CA TYR A 188 5.62 -2.51 -8.07
C TYR A 188 4.33 -3.11 -8.67
N ASP A 189 3.29 -2.29 -8.73
CA ASP A 189 2.02 -2.58 -9.39
C ASP A 189 2.21 -2.50 -10.91
N ASP A 190 2.42 -3.67 -11.52
CA ASP A 190 2.58 -3.86 -12.96
C ASP A 190 1.21 -4.18 -13.56
N ASN A 191 0.39 -3.16 -13.77
CA ASN A 191 -0.93 -3.29 -14.37
C ASN A 191 -0.98 -2.87 -15.83
N GLN A 192 0.09 -2.27 -16.37
CA GLN A 192 0.28 -1.87 -17.76
C GLN A 192 -0.75 -0.86 -18.30
N ILE A 193 -1.43 -0.12 -17.43
CA ILE A 193 -2.44 0.88 -17.81
C ILE A 193 -2.10 2.24 -17.20
N THR A 194 -2.15 3.25 -18.03
CA THR A 194 -2.09 4.66 -17.63
C THR A 194 -3.47 5.32 -17.75
N ILE A 195 -3.56 6.61 -17.40
CA ILE A 195 -4.81 7.37 -17.54
C ILE A 195 -5.29 7.46 -19.00
N ASP A 196 -4.37 7.41 -19.97
CA ASP A 196 -4.66 7.58 -21.38
C ASP A 196 -4.72 6.26 -22.18
N GLY A 197 -4.28 5.15 -21.59
CA GLY A 197 -4.25 3.84 -22.26
C GLY A 197 -3.17 2.91 -21.74
N ARG A 198 -2.76 1.96 -22.57
CA ARG A 198 -1.72 1.00 -22.22
C ARG A 198 -0.34 1.67 -22.18
N THR A 199 0.52 1.10 -21.33
CA THR A 199 1.90 1.62 -21.16
C THR A 199 2.75 1.46 -22.40
N ASP A 200 2.47 0.50 -23.29
CA ASP A 200 3.25 0.21 -24.48
C ASP A 200 3.34 1.36 -25.49
N VAL A 201 2.50 2.39 -25.34
CA VAL A 201 2.58 3.63 -26.12
C VAL A 201 3.86 4.44 -25.78
N SER A 202 4.36 4.38 -24.53
CA SER A 202 5.47 5.22 -24.07
C SER A 202 6.46 4.50 -23.15
N PHE A 203 6.17 3.27 -22.71
CA PHE A 203 6.94 2.58 -21.68
C PHE A 203 7.00 1.07 -21.95
N THR A 204 8.08 0.62 -22.57
CA THR A 204 8.27 -0.76 -23.04
C THR A 204 9.55 -1.40 -22.50
N GLU A 205 10.18 -0.77 -21.53
CA GLU A 205 11.40 -1.29 -20.92
C GLU A 205 11.17 -2.49 -20.00
N ASP A 206 12.21 -3.28 -19.79
CA ASP A 206 12.25 -4.30 -18.74
C ASP A 206 12.63 -3.64 -17.41
N VAL A 207 11.62 -3.29 -16.62
CA VAL A 207 11.80 -2.60 -15.32
C VAL A 207 12.71 -3.40 -14.40
N LEU A 208 12.55 -4.72 -14.29
CA LEU A 208 13.36 -5.52 -13.39
C LEU A 208 14.84 -5.48 -13.77
N LYS A 209 15.19 -5.56 -15.07
CA LYS A 209 16.58 -5.41 -15.51
C LYS A 209 17.14 -4.02 -15.22
N ARG A 210 16.32 -2.97 -15.33
CA ARG A 210 16.74 -1.62 -14.92
C ARG A 210 17.12 -1.58 -13.45
N TYR A 211 16.29 -2.16 -12.57
CA TYR A 211 16.56 -2.19 -11.13
C TYR A 211 17.74 -3.12 -10.79
N GLU A 212 17.93 -4.25 -11.49
CA GLU A 212 19.16 -5.06 -11.38
C GLU A 212 20.40 -4.22 -11.69
N ALA A 213 20.35 -3.40 -12.74
CA ALA A 213 21.47 -2.52 -13.09
C ALA A 213 21.72 -1.43 -12.04
N TYR A 214 20.71 -1.02 -11.27
CA TYR A 214 20.88 -0.14 -10.09
C TYR A 214 21.47 -0.89 -8.88
N GLY A 215 21.58 -2.21 -8.93
CA GLY A 215 22.07 -3.04 -7.80
C GLY A 215 20.98 -3.47 -6.83
N TRP A 216 19.72 -3.43 -7.22
CA TRP A 216 18.62 -3.94 -6.42
C TRP A 216 18.47 -5.46 -6.53
N HIS A 217 17.89 -6.07 -5.50
CA HIS A 217 17.34 -7.41 -5.57
C HIS A 217 15.94 -7.34 -6.20
N VAL A 218 15.65 -8.25 -7.14
CA VAL A 218 14.40 -8.25 -7.89
C VAL A 218 13.65 -9.56 -7.72
N GLN A 219 12.33 -9.49 -7.69
CA GLN A 219 11.43 -10.64 -7.67
C GLN A 219 10.20 -10.35 -8.55
N HIS A 220 9.48 -11.40 -8.94
CA HIS A 220 8.21 -11.29 -9.66
C HIS A 220 7.16 -12.21 -9.05
N VAL A 221 5.97 -11.67 -8.79
CA VAL A 221 4.74 -12.40 -8.45
C VAL A 221 3.78 -12.24 -9.62
N GLU A 222 3.47 -13.34 -10.29
CA GLU A 222 2.69 -13.34 -11.55
C GLU A 222 1.20 -13.08 -11.36
N ASP A 223 0.61 -13.51 -10.23
CA ASP A 223 -0.81 -13.33 -9.91
C ASP A 223 -1.01 -12.43 -8.69
N GLY A 224 -0.91 -11.12 -8.91
CA GLY A 224 -1.17 -10.12 -7.86
C GLY A 224 -2.64 -9.97 -7.48
N ASN A 225 -3.55 -10.54 -8.25
CA ASN A 225 -4.99 -10.43 -7.98
C ASN A 225 -5.48 -11.44 -6.92
N HIS A 226 -4.79 -12.60 -6.78
CA HIS A 226 -5.24 -13.70 -5.93
C HIS A 226 -4.16 -14.25 -5.00
N ASP A 227 -2.88 -14.19 -5.36
CA ASP A 227 -1.81 -14.85 -4.62
C ASP A 227 -1.26 -13.99 -3.46
N VAL A 228 -2.12 -13.72 -2.46
CA VAL A 228 -1.74 -13.04 -1.20
C VAL A 228 -0.55 -13.74 -0.53
N LYS A 229 -0.53 -15.07 -0.57
CA LYS A 229 0.55 -15.88 0.01
C LYS A 229 1.86 -15.63 -0.71
N GLY A 230 1.87 -15.69 -2.04
CA GLY A 230 3.07 -15.43 -2.84
C GLY A 230 3.61 -14.02 -2.66
N ILE A 231 2.72 -13.02 -2.55
CA ILE A 231 3.11 -11.63 -2.22
C ILE A 231 3.79 -11.58 -0.84
N THR A 232 3.18 -12.20 0.18
CA THR A 232 3.73 -12.24 1.54
C THR A 232 5.11 -12.92 1.57
N GLU A 233 5.25 -14.09 0.92
CA GLU A 233 6.51 -14.82 0.82
C GLU A 233 7.60 -14.03 0.08
N ALA A 234 7.23 -13.29 -0.97
CA ALA A 234 8.18 -12.45 -1.70
C ALA A 234 8.71 -11.30 -0.82
N ILE A 235 7.84 -10.67 0.00
CA ILE A 235 8.26 -9.64 0.95
C ILE A 235 9.19 -10.25 2.02
N GLU A 236 8.84 -11.42 2.58
CA GLU A 236 9.70 -12.07 3.57
C GLU A 236 11.06 -12.49 2.98
N LYS A 237 11.11 -12.93 1.72
CA LYS A 237 12.39 -13.16 1.02
C LYS A 237 13.19 -11.87 0.85
N ALA A 238 12.52 -10.76 0.50
CA ALA A 238 13.18 -9.45 0.39
C ALA A 238 13.80 -9.00 1.71
N LYS A 239 13.16 -9.27 2.85
CA LYS A 239 13.71 -8.96 4.19
C LYS A 239 14.98 -9.73 4.53
N LEU A 240 15.24 -10.87 3.90
CA LEU A 240 16.50 -11.61 4.07
C LEU A 240 17.66 -10.98 3.32
N ILE A 241 17.42 -10.06 2.39
CA ILE A 241 18.43 -9.36 1.61
C ILE A 241 18.79 -8.05 2.33
N THR A 242 19.90 -8.06 3.04
CA THR A 242 20.27 -6.95 3.94
C THR A 242 21.23 -5.93 3.32
N ASP A 243 21.83 -6.26 2.19
CA ASP A 243 22.86 -5.46 1.51
C ASP A 243 22.41 -4.81 0.20
N LYS A 244 21.11 -4.89 -0.12
CA LYS A 244 20.48 -4.31 -1.33
C LYS A 244 19.04 -3.93 -1.05
N PRO A 245 18.53 -2.83 -1.60
CA PRO A 245 17.08 -2.62 -1.66
C PRO A 245 16.43 -3.68 -2.54
N SER A 246 15.14 -3.93 -2.34
CA SER A 246 14.38 -4.93 -3.08
C SER A 246 13.21 -4.31 -3.82
N ILE A 247 12.96 -4.75 -5.06
CA ILE A 247 11.73 -4.49 -5.79
C ILE A 247 11.03 -5.80 -6.12
N ILE A 248 9.74 -5.86 -5.87
CA ILE A 248 8.89 -6.99 -6.18
C ILE A 248 7.89 -6.51 -7.22
N LYS A 249 8.07 -6.93 -8.48
CA LYS A 249 7.08 -6.73 -9.53
C LYS A 249 5.88 -7.63 -9.23
N ILE A 250 4.70 -7.06 -9.22
CA ILE A 250 3.46 -7.79 -8.94
C ILE A 250 2.49 -7.49 -10.08
N SER A 251 2.23 -8.49 -10.92
CA SER A 251 1.34 -8.32 -12.06
C SER A 251 -0.11 -8.32 -11.58
N THR A 252 -0.80 -7.21 -11.82
CA THR A 252 -2.18 -7.00 -11.39
C THR A 252 -3.07 -6.63 -12.58
N THR A 253 -4.36 -6.59 -12.31
CA THR A 253 -5.36 -6.04 -13.23
C THR A 253 -5.95 -4.79 -12.60
N ILE A 254 -5.73 -3.63 -13.23
CA ILE A 254 -6.35 -2.40 -12.77
C ILE A 254 -7.88 -2.54 -12.74
N GLY A 255 -8.52 -2.13 -11.65
CA GLY A 255 -9.97 -2.26 -11.51
C GLY A 255 -10.45 -3.70 -11.39
N TYR A 256 -9.62 -4.62 -10.89
CA TYR A 256 -10.01 -6.02 -10.69
C TYR A 256 -11.34 -6.14 -9.93
N GLY A 257 -12.24 -6.91 -10.50
CA GLY A 257 -13.59 -7.11 -9.98
C GLY A 257 -14.68 -6.34 -10.72
N SER A 258 -14.31 -5.35 -11.56
CA SER A 258 -15.27 -4.65 -12.45
C SER A 258 -15.43 -5.44 -13.76
N PRO A 259 -16.61 -6.00 -14.07
CA PRO A 259 -16.79 -6.87 -15.22
C PRO A 259 -16.56 -6.18 -16.58
N ASN A 260 -16.90 -4.88 -16.68
CA ASN A 260 -16.86 -4.17 -17.96
C ASN A 260 -15.73 -3.12 -18.04
N LYS A 261 -15.10 -2.75 -16.92
CA LYS A 261 -14.12 -1.66 -16.89
C LYS A 261 -12.72 -2.10 -16.47
N SER A 262 -12.54 -3.31 -15.89
CA SER A 262 -11.20 -3.82 -15.55
C SER A 262 -10.29 -3.86 -16.77
N ASP A 263 -8.97 -3.71 -16.56
CA ASP A 263 -7.94 -3.67 -17.61
C ASP A 263 -8.15 -2.56 -18.66
N THR A 264 -8.78 -1.44 -18.27
CA THR A 264 -8.99 -0.29 -19.16
C THR A 264 -8.54 1.02 -18.52
N ALA A 265 -8.19 2.01 -19.33
CA ALA A 265 -7.94 3.38 -18.87
C ALA A 265 -9.18 4.02 -18.22
N GLY A 266 -10.38 3.58 -18.61
CA GLY A 266 -11.65 4.12 -18.12
C GLY A 266 -11.90 3.93 -16.60
N ILE A 267 -11.22 2.97 -15.96
CA ILE A 267 -11.30 2.77 -14.51
C ILE A 267 -10.14 3.42 -13.75
N HIS A 268 -9.14 3.93 -14.47
CA HIS A 268 -7.95 4.50 -13.84
C HIS A 268 -8.32 5.69 -12.95
N GLY A 269 -8.98 6.70 -13.49
CA GLY A 269 -9.22 7.99 -12.83
C GLY A 269 -10.66 8.49 -12.87
N ALA A 270 -11.65 7.60 -12.95
CA ALA A 270 -13.06 7.96 -12.97
C ALA A 270 -13.90 7.01 -12.10
N ALA A 271 -15.02 7.53 -11.59
CA ALA A 271 -16.01 6.71 -10.89
C ALA A 271 -16.52 5.59 -11.80
N VAL A 272 -16.74 4.42 -11.22
CA VAL A 272 -17.25 3.28 -12.00
C VAL A 272 -18.73 3.45 -12.34
N GLY A 273 -19.48 4.24 -11.57
CA GLY A 273 -20.92 4.44 -11.68
C GLY A 273 -21.71 3.35 -10.96
N GLU A 274 -23.00 3.64 -10.69
CA GLU A 274 -23.85 2.76 -9.86
C GLU A 274 -24.08 1.38 -10.48
N GLU A 275 -24.31 1.33 -11.80
CA GLU A 275 -24.55 0.07 -12.52
C GLU A 275 -23.32 -0.84 -12.45
N GLU A 276 -22.14 -0.31 -12.74
CA GLU A 276 -20.90 -1.08 -12.70
C GLU A 276 -20.51 -1.45 -11.27
N ALA A 277 -20.81 -0.60 -10.28
CA ALA A 277 -20.59 -0.93 -8.87
C ALA A 277 -21.48 -2.10 -8.42
N ALA A 278 -22.71 -2.17 -8.90
CA ALA A 278 -23.60 -3.31 -8.63
C ALA A 278 -23.06 -4.60 -9.24
N LEU A 279 -22.61 -4.56 -10.51
CA LEU A 279 -21.98 -5.70 -11.18
C LEU A 279 -20.68 -6.11 -10.50
N THR A 280 -19.90 -5.15 -10.01
CA THR A 280 -18.67 -5.41 -9.24
C THR A 280 -18.99 -6.13 -7.93
N ARG A 281 -20.03 -5.74 -7.20
CA ARG A 281 -20.48 -6.46 -6.01
C ARG A 281 -20.88 -7.91 -6.33
N GLU A 282 -21.64 -8.11 -7.39
CA GLU A 282 -22.04 -9.45 -7.84
C GLU A 282 -20.82 -10.31 -8.17
N PHE A 283 -19.87 -9.81 -8.96
CA PHE A 283 -18.64 -10.50 -9.33
C PHE A 283 -17.80 -10.90 -8.11
N LEU A 284 -17.69 -10.00 -7.13
CA LEU A 284 -16.90 -10.23 -5.91
C LEU A 284 -17.67 -11.03 -4.84
N ASN A 285 -18.92 -11.41 -5.09
CA ASN A 285 -19.84 -12.01 -4.09
C ASN A 285 -19.92 -11.12 -2.82
N TRP A 286 -20.04 -9.80 -3.00
CA TRP A 286 -20.13 -8.82 -1.93
C TRP A 286 -21.58 -8.42 -1.67
N GLU A 287 -22.18 -8.92 -0.59
CA GLU A 287 -23.60 -8.75 -0.27
C GLU A 287 -23.91 -7.50 0.58
N TYR A 288 -22.88 -6.77 1.00
CA TYR A 288 -23.04 -5.63 1.92
C TYR A 288 -23.35 -4.33 1.16
N PRO A 289 -24.22 -3.47 1.75
CA PRO A 289 -24.48 -2.14 1.24
C PRO A 289 -23.22 -1.26 1.16
N PRO A 290 -23.26 -0.12 0.44
CA PRO A 290 -22.17 0.84 0.40
C PRO A 290 -21.72 1.27 1.80
N PHE A 291 -20.39 1.28 2.02
CA PHE A 291 -19.73 1.64 3.28
C PHE A 291 -20.04 0.73 4.48
N GLU A 292 -20.71 -0.38 4.29
CA GLU A 292 -20.90 -1.40 5.33
C GLU A 292 -19.83 -2.46 5.23
N ILE A 293 -19.11 -2.68 6.34
CA ILE A 293 -18.03 -3.64 6.45
C ILE A 293 -18.38 -4.64 7.57
N PRO A 294 -18.25 -5.96 7.33
CA PRO A 294 -18.53 -6.97 8.34
C PRO A 294 -17.65 -6.85 9.58
N ASP A 295 -18.21 -7.11 10.77
CA ASP A 295 -17.48 -7.06 12.03
C ASP A 295 -16.27 -8.02 12.08
N GLU A 296 -16.34 -9.16 11.39
CA GLU A 296 -15.24 -10.11 11.31
C GLU A 296 -14.04 -9.54 10.56
N VAL A 297 -14.24 -8.68 9.57
CA VAL A 297 -13.18 -7.95 8.86
C VAL A 297 -12.48 -6.98 9.81
N TYR A 298 -13.25 -6.16 10.54
CA TYR A 298 -12.68 -5.27 11.54
C TYR A 298 -11.91 -6.04 12.62
N SER A 299 -12.50 -7.13 13.12
CA SER A 299 -11.86 -7.99 14.13
C SER A 299 -10.55 -8.60 13.63
N HIS A 300 -10.48 -8.91 12.32
CA HIS A 300 -9.29 -9.47 11.71
C HIS A 300 -8.19 -8.42 11.55
N PHE A 301 -8.47 -7.27 10.92
CA PHE A 301 -7.49 -6.21 10.70
C PHE A 301 -6.97 -5.61 12.02
N ARG A 302 -7.84 -5.42 13.02
CA ARG A 302 -7.49 -4.81 14.32
C ARG A 302 -6.63 -5.69 15.23
N LYS A 303 -6.32 -6.93 14.84
CA LYS A 303 -5.25 -7.71 15.49
C LYS A 303 -3.89 -7.00 15.42
N SER A 304 -3.69 -6.14 14.43
CA SER A 304 -2.52 -5.26 14.30
C SER A 304 -2.33 -4.33 15.50
N ILE A 305 -3.40 -3.91 16.19
CA ILE A 305 -3.33 -3.08 17.40
C ILE A 305 -2.55 -3.80 18.49
N ASN A 306 -2.96 -5.01 18.85
CA ASN A 306 -2.29 -5.79 19.90
C ASN A 306 -0.83 -6.11 19.50
N LYS A 307 -0.59 -6.43 18.23
CA LYS A 307 0.75 -6.64 17.69
C LYS A 307 1.61 -5.38 17.88
N GLY A 308 1.09 -4.22 17.49
CA GLY A 308 1.77 -2.93 17.59
C GLY A 308 2.02 -2.49 19.04
N GLU A 309 1.07 -2.71 19.95
CA GLU A 309 1.26 -2.41 21.38
C GLU A 309 2.38 -3.25 22.00
N ASN A 310 2.45 -4.54 21.68
CA ASN A 310 3.53 -5.41 22.15
C ASN A 310 4.90 -4.94 21.65
N PHE A 311 5.02 -4.51 20.39
CA PHE A 311 6.26 -3.93 19.88
C PHE A 311 6.65 -2.62 20.57
N CYS A 312 5.67 -1.74 20.84
CA CYS A 312 5.92 -0.50 21.58
C CYS A 312 6.42 -0.76 23.00
N LEU A 313 5.85 -1.73 23.70
CA LEU A 313 6.21 -2.07 25.09
C LEU A 313 7.64 -2.58 25.23
N LEU A 314 8.18 -3.30 24.23
CA LEU A 314 9.57 -3.79 24.23
C LEU A 314 10.58 -2.65 24.35
N TYR A 315 10.24 -1.42 23.88
CA TYR A 315 11.13 -0.26 23.88
C TYR A 315 10.81 0.78 24.97
N THR A 316 9.64 0.67 25.62
CA THR A 316 9.15 1.66 26.60
C THR A 316 9.00 1.10 27.99
N SER A 317 9.19 -0.22 28.21
CA SER A 317 9.23 -0.78 29.57
C SER A 317 10.43 -0.22 30.32
N PRO A 318 10.25 0.36 31.52
CA PRO A 318 11.36 0.80 32.32
C PRO A 318 12.27 -0.39 32.67
N SER A 319 13.57 -0.15 32.61
CA SER A 319 14.56 -1.13 33.02
C SER A 319 14.29 -1.55 34.47
N PRO A 320 14.39 -2.84 34.84
CA PRO A 320 14.32 -3.26 36.24
C PRO A 320 15.37 -2.62 37.14
N ARG A 321 16.27 -1.80 36.59
CA ARG A 321 17.35 -1.12 37.28
C ARG A 321 17.09 0.38 37.53
N ASP A 322 15.97 0.90 37.06
CA ASP A 322 15.47 2.25 37.33
C ASP A 322 14.40 2.20 38.49
#